data_5b40951e3738f5b77147c7f67a29fde8
#
_entry.id   5b40951e3738f5b77147c7f67a29fde8
#
_cell.length_a   1.000
_cell.length_b   1.000
_cell.length_c   1.000
_cell.angle_alpha   90.00
_cell.angle_beta   90.00
_cell.angle_gamma   90.00
#
_symmetry.space_group_name_H-M   'P 1'
#
loop_
_entity.id
_entity.type
_entity.pdbx_description
1 polymer ?
#
loop_
_entity_poly.entity_id
_entity_poly.type
_entity_poly.pdbx_seq_one_letter_code
_entity_poly.pdbx_strand_id
1 'polypeptide(L)'
;MPAPKQKARRFRAGPGAAPHRRPEGGARRQAQAQARARGAARPAPVVGTPFLIGHLADVLHMVLKLDGPADVLLSVYFKRNHELGSRDRGTLAETVYFALRHLASLSWAMAPAAPARAPRLAALVAVAWKYGRGELSEAAVGRDKEAIEAILAKPLERMPAAAKAEVPDWLYEKITAQYEDAEGFFRAIAEGAPLDIRVNSLKATVSEAMKELDAAGVAAVQMRYSPDGLRLKEKVGLGALPVYREGRIEIQDEGSQLIARLLAPKRREMVCDFCAGAGGKTLAIGAMMRSTGSLYAFDINAKRLEGMVPRLRRSGLDNVRRIAIRDEHDKRLGRLAAKFDRVLVDAPCSGTGTLRRNPDLRWRLSPEELSRINAVQASVLRSAAKLLKEGGRLVYATCSVLKEENQDVVEAFLAEHPEFVLKNAASVLEAQGVAFSEAEKVQFGDWFAMLPQRQDTDGFFAAVLEKTGKKPQPRG
;
A
#
# COMPACT_ATOMS: atom_id res chain seq x y z
N MET A 1 15.46 -60.17 -40.68
CA MET A 1 15.08 -59.84 -42.06
C MET A 1 14.91 -58.32 -42.14
N PRO A 2 15.26 -57.71 -43.30
CA PRO A 2 16.25 -56.65 -43.26
C PRO A 2 15.66 -55.23 -43.55
N ALA A 3 16.45 -54.22 -43.22
CA ALA A 3 16.22 -52.81 -43.52
C ALA A 3 16.35 -52.49 -45.03
N PRO A 4 15.78 -51.45 -45.56
CA PRO A 4 16.20 -50.83 -46.81
C PRO A 4 16.83 -49.45 -46.65
N LYS A 5 17.90 -49.41 -47.25
CA LYS A 5 18.91 -48.49 -47.80
C LYS A 5 18.42 -47.03 -48.08
N GLN A 6 19.29 -46.17 -47.65
CA GLN A 6 19.43 -44.75 -48.07
C GLN A 6 19.68 -44.60 -49.59
N LYS A 7 19.09 -43.53 -50.15
CA LYS A 7 19.54 -42.92 -51.43
C LYS A 7 19.88 -41.45 -51.18
N ALA A 8 21.18 -41.16 -51.31
CA ALA A 8 21.71 -39.83 -51.38
C ALA A 8 21.35 -39.16 -52.68
N ARG A 9 20.89 -37.94 -52.67
CA ARG A 9 20.85 -37.02 -53.84
C ARG A 9 21.72 -35.81 -53.53
N ARG A 10 22.81 -35.76 -54.32
CA ARG A 10 23.66 -34.55 -54.48
C ARG A 10 22.87 -33.49 -55.19
N PHE A 11 22.88 -32.25 -54.65
CA PHE A 11 22.50 -31.06 -55.43
C PHE A 11 23.68 -30.09 -55.46
N ARG A 12 23.87 -29.58 -56.67
CA ARG A 12 24.96 -28.71 -57.12
C ARG A 12 24.83 -27.31 -56.48
N ALA A 13 25.97 -26.69 -56.23
CA ALA A 13 26.14 -25.30 -55.88
C ALA A 13 25.87 -24.38 -57.09
N GLY A 14 25.14 -23.31 -56.89
CA GLY A 14 25.01 -22.16 -57.77
C GLY A 14 25.43 -20.89 -57.03
N PRO A 15 25.94 -19.85 -57.71
CA PRO A 15 26.66 -18.75 -57.08
C PRO A 15 25.81 -17.59 -56.65
N GLY A 16 26.19 -16.93 -55.57
CA GLY A 16 26.13 -15.49 -55.33
C GLY A 16 24.78 -14.92 -54.98
N ALA A 17 24.51 -14.69 -53.68
CA ALA A 17 23.58 -13.66 -53.23
C ALA A 17 24.22 -12.80 -52.14
N ALA A 18 24.20 -11.49 -52.37
CA ALA A 18 24.76 -10.45 -51.51
C ALA A 18 24.11 -10.40 -50.12
N PRO A 19 24.78 -9.89 -49.05
CA PRO A 19 24.24 -9.85 -47.72
C PRO A 19 23.13 -8.79 -47.58
N HIS A 20 21.91 -9.23 -47.25
CA HIS A 20 20.84 -8.35 -46.87
C HIS A 20 21.18 -7.59 -45.56
N ARG A 21 21.30 -6.26 -45.68
CA ARG A 21 21.34 -5.35 -44.53
C ARG A 21 20.09 -5.52 -43.69
N ARG A 22 20.27 -5.87 -42.41
CA ARG A 22 19.21 -5.84 -41.38
C ARG A 22 18.80 -4.40 -41.12
N PRO A 23 17.51 -4.07 -40.94
CA PRO A 23 17.05 -2.71 -40.74
C PRO A 23 17.45 -2.15 -39.37
N GLU A 24 17.98 -0.93 -39.38
CA GLU A 24 18.37 -0.10 -38.20
C GLU A 24 17.16 0.38 -37.38
N GLY A 25 16.24 -0.50 -37.03
CA GLY A 25 15.05 -0.17 -36.23
C GLY A 25 15.28 -0.12 -34.70
N GLY A 26 16.35 -0.75 -34.21
CA GLY A 26 16.61 -0.85 -32.77
C GLY A 26 17.14 0.43 -32.14
N ALA A 27 18.09 1.07 -32.80
CA ALA A 27 18.73 2.30 -32.30
C ALA A 27 17.78 3.50 -32.24
N ARG A 28 16.88 3.65 -33.24
CA ARG A 28 15.86 4.71 -33.22
C ARG A 28 14.81 4.53 -32.12
N ARG A 29 14.42 3.30 -31.80
CA ARG A 29 13.49 3.04 -30.69
C ARG A 29 14.14 3.27 -29.34
N GLN A 30 15.41 2.93 -29.16
CA GLN A 30 16.17 3.22 -27.94
C GLN A 30 16.45 4.71 -27.77
N ALA A 31 16.80 5.44 -28.85
CA ALA A 31 16.97 6.88 -28.81
C ALA A 31 15.66 7.62 -28.53
N GLN A 32 14.53 7.16 -29.05
CA GLN A 32 13.20 7.70 -28.71
C GLN A 32 12.77 7.37 -27.26
N ALA A 33 13.14 6.21 -26.71
CA ALA A 33 12.91 5.88 -25.31
C ALA A 33 13.80 6.74 -24.38
N GLN A 34 15.05 6.98 -24.75
CA GLN A 34 15.98 7.86 -24.02
C GLN A 34 15.61 9.35 -24.12
N ALA A 35 15.10 9.80 -25.28
CA ALA A 35 14.58 11.16 -25.45
C ALA A 35 13.29 11.41 -24.65
N ARG A 36 12.48 10.38 -24.43
CA ARG A 36 11.32 10.42 -23.52
C ARG A 36 11.70 10.42 -22.04
N ALA A 37 12.89 9.95 -21.66
CA ALA A 37 13.42 9.96 -20.31
C ALA A 37 14.15 11.28 -19.95
N ARG A 38 14.59 12.06 -20.94
CA ARG A 38 15.18 13.39 -20.70
C ARG A 38 14.03 14.40 -20.62
N GLY A 39 13.70 14.79 -19.38
CA GLY A 39 12.61 15.70 -19.03
C GLY A 39 12.58 17.02 -19.81
N ALA A 40 11.93 17.02 -20.95
CA ALA A 40 11.24 18.22 -21.40
C ALA A 40 10.07 18.42 -20.43
N ALA A 41 10.00 19.57 -19.76
CA ALA A 41 8.87 19.96 -18.95
C ALA A 41 7.58 19.64 -19.71
N ARG A 42 6.83 18.65 -19.24
CA ARG A 42 5.58 18.24 -19.90
C ARG A 42 4.67 19.45 -19.88
N PRO A 43 4.11 19.90 -21.02
CA PRO A 43 3.11 20.95 -20.97
C PRO A 43 2.02 20.51 -19.97
N ALA A 44 1.62 21.44 -19.10
CA ALA A 44 0.62 21.20 -18.08
C ALA A 44 -0.61 20.51 -18.69
N PRO A 45 -1.23 19.53 -18.02
CA PRO A 45 -2.40 18.87 -18.55
C PRO A 45 -3.51 19.90 -18.72
N VAL A 46 -4.12 20.00 -19.90
CA VAL A 46 -5.35 20.78 -20.10
C VAL A 46 -6.48 19.99 -19.44
N VAL A 47 -6.71 20.23 -18.16
CA VAL A 47 -7.61 19.44 -17.30
C VAL A 47 -9.07 19.85 -17.49
N GLY A 48 -9.32 21.12 -17.74
CA GLY A 48 -10.66 21.73 -17.75
C GLY A 48 -11.38 21.67 -19.10
N THR A 49 -11.15 20.65 -19.92
CA THR A 49 -11.92 20.45 -21.17
C THR A 49 -13.29 19.83 -20.89
N PRO A 50 -14.33 20.08 -21.73
CA PRO A 50 -15.62 19.42 -21.59
C PRO A 50 -15.53 17.90 -21.53
N PHE A 51 -14.62 17.29 -22.30
CA PHE A 51 -14.35 15.86 -22.34
C PHE A 51 -13.87 15.33 -20.96
N LEU A 52 -12.82 15.92 -20.39
CA LEU A 52 -12.27 15.47 -19.12
C LEU A 52 -13.21 15.78 -17.95
N ILE A 53 -13.91 16.91 -17.97
CA ILE A 53 -14.93 17.24 -16.96
C ILE A 53 -16.10 16.27 -17.01
N GLY A 54 -16.53 15.81 -18.19
CA GLY A 54 -17.54 14.76 -18.33
C GLY A 54 -17.11 13.47 -17.65
N HIS A 55 -15.94 12.94 -18.02
CA HIS A 55 -15.41 11.74 -17.39
C HIS A 55 -15.16 11.89 -15.90
N LEU A 56 -14.70 13.05 -15.43
CA LEU A 56 -14.48 13.31 -14.02
C LEU A 56 -15.80 13.31 -13.25
N ALA A 57 -16.86 13.89 -13.82
CA ALA A 57 -18.20 13.89 -13.23
C ALA A 57 -18.75 12.45 -13.09
N ASP A 58 -18.58 11.62 -14.14
CA ASP A 58 -19.02 10.22 -14.12
C ASP A 58 -18.28 9.41 -13.06
N VAL A 59 -16.96 9.58 -12.97
CA VAL A 59 -16.14 8.88 -11.95
C VAL A 59 -16.51 9.36 -10.54
N LEU A 60 -16.66 10.67 -10.32
CA LEU A 60 -17.07 11.21 -9.03
C LEU A 60 -18.47 10.73 -8.65
N HIS A 61 -19.42 10.67 -9.59
CA HIS A 61 -20.73 10.09 -9.32
C HIS A 61 -20.66 8.64 -8.81
N MET A 62 -19.73 7.87 -9.32
CA MET A 62 -19.52 6.48 -8.90
C MET A 62 -18.80 6.40 -7.55
N VAL A 63 -17.71 7.15 -7.36
CA VAL A 63 -16.84 7.06 -6.19
C VAL A 63 -17.46 7.68 -4.95
N LEU A 64 -18.22 8.78 -5.10
CA LEU A 64 -18.87 9.49 -4.00
C LEU A 64 -20.10 8.76 -3.42
N LYS A 65 -20.51 7.63 -4.00
CA LYS A 65 -21.47 6.70 -3.35
C LYS A 65 -20.82 5.95 -2.18
N LEU A 66 -19.49 5.87 -2.17
CA LEU A 66 -18.70 5.21 -1.13
C LEU A 66 -18.99 3.70 -0.96
N ASP A 67 -19.53 3.05 -2.00
CA ASP A 67 -19.90 1.62 -1.99
C ASP A 67 -18.70 0.68 -2.09
N GLY A 68 -17.50 1.21 -2.31
CA GLY A 68 -16.27 0.42 -2.45
C GLY A 68 -15.01 1.27 -2.51
N PRO A 69 -13.82 0.62 -2.51
CA PRO A 69 -12.54 1.31 -2.59
C PRO A 69 -12.39 2.11 -3.90
N ALA A 70 -11.91 3.34 -3.79
CA ALA A 70 -11.79 4.26 -4.93
C ALA A 70 -10.87 3.74 -6.04
N ASP A 71 -9.77 3.06 -5.69
CA ASP A 71 -8.83 2.45 -6.63
C ASP A 71 -9.48 1.34 -7.46
N VAL A 72 -10.33 0.51 -6.84
CA VAL A 72 -11.09 -0.55 -7.53
C VAL A 72 -12.10 0.07 -8.48
N LEU A 73 -12.85 1.08 -8.03
CA LEU A 73 -13.85 1.77 -8.85
C LEU A 73 -13.21 2.48 -10.04
N LEU A 74 -12.09 3.20 -9.83
CA LEU A 74 -11.28 3.80 -10.90
C LEU A 74 -10.78 2.75 -11.90
N SER A 75 -10.28 1.61 -11.42
CA SER A 75 -9.80 0.53 -12.28
C SER A 75 -10.93 -0.03 -13.17
N VAL A 76 -12.13 -0.19 -12.63
CA VAL A 76 -13.31 -0.63 -13.39
C VAL A 76 -13.70 0.43 -14.42
N TYR A 77 -13.72 1.70 -14.03
CA TYR A 77 -14.04 2.80 -14.95
C TYR A 77 -13.07 2.87 -16.13
N PHE A 78 -11.76 2.83 -15.87
CA PHE A 78 -10.73 2.90 -16.92
C PHE A 78 -10.72 1.70 -17.86
N LYS A 79 -11.17 0.54 -17.40
CA LYS A 79 -11.34 -0.64 -18.27
C LYS A 79 -12.52 -0.52 -19.22
N ARG A 80 -13.52 0.27 -18.88
CA ARG A 80 -14.71 0.49 -19.72
C ARG A 80 -14.55 1.66 -20.70
N ASN A 81 -13.69 2.63 -20.38
CA ASN A 81 -13.46 3.84 -21.17
C ASN A 81 -12.08 3.77 -21.84
N HIS A 82 -12.03 3.08 -22.99
CA HIS A 82 -10.77 2.82 -23.71
C HIS A 82 -10.23 4.06 -24.44
N GLU A 83 -11.06 5.06 -24.67
CA GLU A 83 -10.73 6.37 -25.26
C GLU A 83 -9.79 7.19 -24.37
N LEU A 84 -9.79 6.94 -23.07
CA LEU A 84 -8.91 7.61 -22.12
C LEU A 84 -7.46 7.13 -22.28
N GLY A 85 -6.58 8.04 -22.66
CA GLY A 85 -5.14 7.81 -22.70
C GLY A 85 -4.52 7.66 -21.30
N SER A 86 -3.29 7.21 -21.24
CA SER A 86 -2.54 7.06 -19.96
C SER A 86 -2.47 8.39 -19.18
N ARG A 87 -2.34 9.52 -19.87
CA ARG A 87 -2.28 10.85 -19.28
C ARG A 87 -3.63 11.26 -18.68
N ASP A 88 -4.72 11.05 -19.44
CA ASP A 88 -6.07 11.38 -19.00
C ASP A 88 -6.44 10.58 -17.75
N ARG A 89 -6.13 9.27 -17.74
CA ARG A 89 -6.32 8.41 -16.58
C ARG A 89 -5.54 8.88 -15.35
N GLY A 90 -4.31 9.32 -15.52
CA GLY A 90 -3.51 9.91 -14.45
C GLY A 90 -4.17 11.18 -13.89
N THR A 91 -4.55 12.11 -14.75
CA THR A 91 -5.22 13.36 -14.37
C THR A 91 -6.54 13.12 -13.66
N LEU A 92 -7.39 12.22 -14.18
CA LEU A 92 -8.67 11.85 -13.57
C LEU A 92 -8.44 11.22 -12.18
N ALA A 93 -7.54 10.25 -12.05
CA ALA A 93 -7.23 9.62 -10.78
C ALA A 93 -6.75 10.65 -9.74
N GLU A 94 -5.79 11.49 -10.10
CA GLU A 94 -5.26 12.53 -9.21
C GLU A 94 -6.36 13.52 -8.75
N THR A 95 -7.27 13.89 -9.66
CA THR A 95 -8.37 14.82 -9.32
C THR A 95 -9.42 14.16 -8.45
N VAL A 96 -9.74 12.89 -8.68
CA VAL A 96 -10.65 12.11 -7.83
C VAL A 96 -10.07 11.95 -6.41
N TYR A 97 -8.79 11.58 -6.29
CA TYR A 97 -8.14 11.51 -4.99
C TYR A 97 -8.04 12.85 -4.28
N PHE A 98 -7.85 13.94 -5.03
CA PHE A 98 -7.92 15.29 -4.49
C PHE A 98 -9.32 15.60 -3.94
N ALA A 99 -10.38 15.37 -4.72
CA ALA A 99 -11.76 15.58 -4.30
C ALA A 99 -12.13 14.76 -3.05
N LEU A 100 -11.65 13.51 -2.96
CA LEU A 100 -11.88 12.66 -1.78
C LEU A 100 -11.12 13.16 -0.53
N ARG A 101 -9.91 13.74 -0.70
CA ARG A 101 -9.18 14.35 0.42
C ARG A 101 -9.83 15.61 0.93
N HIS A 102 -10.50 16.35 0.06
CA HIS A 102 -11.19 17.62 0.35
C HIS A 102 -12.72 17.49 0.29
N LEU A 103 -13.24 16.29 0.62
CA LEU A 103 -14.68 16.04 0.47
C LEU A 103 -15.53 16.80 1.48
N ALA A 104 -15.04 17.04 2.70
CA ALA A 104 -15.75 17.85 3.67
C ALA A 104 -15.77 19.32 3.25
N SER A 105 -14.63 19.87 2.83
CA SER A 105 -14.56 21.23 2.28
C SER A 105 -15.46 21.39 1.06
N LEU A 106 -15.41 20.40 0.15
CA LEU A 106 -16.23 20.39 -1.06
C LEU A 106 -17.72 20.36 -0.74
N SER A 107 -18.13 19.51 0.22
CA SER A 107 -19.51 19.40 0.67
C SER A 107 -19.99 20.69 1.33
N TRP A 108 -19.17 21.29 2.17
CA TRP A 108 -19.48 22.54 2.85
C TRP A 108 -19.59 23.70 1.85
N ALA A 109 -18.65 23.83 0.92
CA ALA A 109 -18.65 24.89 -0.07
C ALA A 109 -19.83 24.77 -1.05
N MET A 110 -20.20 23.57 -1.44
CA MET A 110 -21.29 23.31 -2.38
C MET A 110 -22.69 23.38 -1.72
N ALA A 111 -22.79 23.40 -0.39
CA ALA A 111 -24.09 23.41 0.28
C ALA A 111 -25.00 24.55 -0.23
N PRO A 112 -26.31 24.27 -0.48
CA PRO A 112 -27.06 23.06 -0.11
C PRO A 112 -26.93 21.87 -1.07
N ALA A 113 -26.20 22.01 -2.20
CA ALA A 113 -25.99 20.91 -3.13
C ALA A 113 -24.94 19.92 -2.55
N ALA A 114 -25.26 18.62 -2.55
CA ALA A 114 -24.30 17.61 -2.16
C ALA A 114 -23.42 17.21 -3.37
N PRO A 115 -22.08 17.03 -3.22
CA PRO A 115 -21.19 16.63 -4.31
C PRO A 115 -21.63 15.36 -5.05
N ALA A 116 -22.15 14.35 -4.34
CA ALA A 116 -22.65 13.11 -4.93
C ALA A 116 -23.90 13.29 -5.81
N ARG A 117 -24.70 14.33 -5.53
CA ARG A 117 -25.92 14.68 -6.30
C ARG A 117 -25.65 15.68 -7.43
N ALA A 118 -24.56 16.43 -7.34
CA ALA A 118 -24.11 17.38 -8.35
C ALA A 118 -22.68 17.11 -8.80
N PRO A 119 -22.37 15.89 -9.35
CA PRO A 119 -21.01 15.44 -9.62
C PRO A 119 -20.29 16.29 -10.66
N ARG A 120 -21.00 16.87 -11.62
CA ARG A 120 -20.41 17.78 -12.58
C ARG A 120 -19.93 19.08 -11.92
N LEU A 121 -20.73 19.66 -11.05
CA LEU A 121 -20.32 20.84 -10.28
C LEU A 121 -19.16 20.53 -9.34
N ALA A 122 -19.19 19.37 -8.68
CA ALA A 122 -18.09 18.88 -7.87
C ALA A 122 -16.79 18.70 -8.68
N ALA A 123 -16.88 18.20 -9.92
CA ALA A 123 -15.75 18.07 -10.83
C ALA A 123 -15.13 19.43 -11.19
N LEU A 124 -15.95 20.40 -11.54
CA LEU A 124 -15.51 21.76 -11.87
C LEU A 124 -14.84 22.45 -10.68
N VAL A 125 -15.45 22.35 -9.48
CA VAL A 125 -14.86 22.92 -8.25
C VAL A 125 -13.55 22.22 -7.89
N ALA A 126 -13.48 20.90 -7.97
CA ALA A 126 -12.25 20.13 -7.68
C ALA A 126 -11.11 20.51 -8.63
N VAL A 127 -11.39 20.71 -9.92
CA VAL A 127 -10.39 21.19 -10.89
C VAL A 127 -9.96 22.61 -10.57
N ALA A 128 -10.91 23.52 -10.28
CA ALA A 128 -10.59 24.90 -9.93
C ALA A 128 -9.71 24.99 -8.66
N TRP A 129 -9.99 24.18 -7.64
CA TRP A 129 -9.21 24.16 -6.40
C TRP A 129 -7.82 23.54 -6.59
N LYS A 130 -7.72 22.45 -7.37
CA LYS A 130 -6.47 21.72 -7.54
C LYS A 130 -5.51 22.40 -8.51
N TYR A 131 -6.02 22.91 -9.62
CA TYR A 131 -5.21 23.39 -10.75
C TYR A 131 -5.34 24.90 -10.98
N GLY A 132 -6.30 25.54 -10.38
CA GLY A 132 -6.63 26.94 -10.58
C GLY A 132 -7.86 27.16 -11.49
N ARG A 133 -8.57 28.26 -11.25
CA ARG A 133 -9.78 28.62 -12.03
C ARG A 133 -9.48 28.78 -13.52
N GLY A 134 -8.27 29.25 -13.87
CA GLY A 134 -7.84 29.50 -15.26
C GLY A 134 -7.73 28.22 -16.11
N GLU A 135 -7.63 27.04 -15.48
CA GLU A 135 -7.55 25.76 -16.18
C GLU A 135 -8.92 25.27 -16.67
N LEU A 136 -10.02 25.87 -16.24
CA LEU A 136 -11.36 25.56 -16.72
C LEU A 136 -11.65 26.33 -17.99
N SER A 137 -11.88 25.63 -19.11
CA SER A 137 -12.33 26.26 -20.35
C SER A 137 -13.75 26.82 -20.21
N GLU A 138 -14.04 27.93 -20.88
CA GLU A 138 -15.40 28.51 -20.90
C GLU A 138 -16.45 27.50 -21.40
N ALA A 139 -16.09 26.65 -22.37
CA ALA A 139 -16.97 25.58 -22.87
C ALA A 139 -17.27 24.50 -21.81
N ALA A 140 -16.33 24.24 -20.90
CA ALA A 140 -16.56 23.31 -19.79
C ALA A 140 -17.40 23.90 -18.67
N VAL A 141 -17.19 25.18 -18.37
CA VAL A 141 -17.94 25.93 -17.35
C VAL A 141 -19.39 26.13 -17.77
N GLY A 142 -19.62 26.68 -18.96
CA GLY A 142 -20.94 26.89 -19.53
C GLY A 142 -21.93 27.57 -18.58
N ARG A 143 -23.10 26.93 -18.40
CA ARG A 143 -24.18 27.41 -17.51
C ARG A 143 -23.84 27.38 -16.01
N ASP A 144 -22.77 26.66 -15.61
CA ASP A 144 -22.39 26.47 -14.20
C ASP A 144 -21.52 27.63 -13.66
N LYS A 145 -21.25 28.67 -14.47
CA LYS A 145 -20.32 29.76 -14.15
C LYS A 145 -20.64 30.48 -12.85
N GLU A 146 -21.87 30.94 -12.71
CA GLU A 146 -22.31 31.67 -11.50
C GLU A 146 -22.23 30.79 -10.23
N ALA A 147 -22.62 29.51 -10.35
CA ALA A 147 -22.59 28.58 -9.24
C ALA A 147 -21.13 28.31 -8.81
N ILE A 148 -20.19 28.14 -9.76
CA ILE A 148 -18.77 27.94 -9.46
C ILE A 148 -18.19 29.16 -8.75
N GLU A 149 -18.42 30.37 -9.26
CA GLU A 149 -17.88 31.61 -8.67
C GLU A 149 -18.42 31.80 -7.23
N ALA A 150 -19.71 31.53 -7.01
CA ALA A 150 -20.31 31.59 -5.69
C ALA A 150 -19.69 30.57 -4.71
N ILE A 151 -19.40 29.34 -5.17
CA ILE A 151 -18.77 28.30 -4.36
C ILE A 151 -17.31 28.67 -4.04
N LEU A 152 -16.56 29.15 -5.03
CA LEU A 152 -15.16 29.54 -4.85
C LEU A 152 -14.99 30.75 -3.92
N ALA A 153 -16.02 31.61 -3.81
CA ALA A 153 -16.03 32.77 -2.92
C ALA A 153 -16.40 32.45 -1.47
N LYS A 154 -16.82 31.20 -1.16
CA LYS A 154 -17.20 30.82 0.22
C LYS A 154 -15.99 30.81 1.17
N PRO A 155 -16.09 31.44 2.37
CA PRO A 155 -14.99 31.50 3.33
C PRO A 155 -14.83 30.18 4.07
N LEU A 156 -13.83 29.37 3.66
CA LEU A 156 -13.55 28.05 4.23
C LEU A 156 -13.17 28.10 5.73
N GLU A 157 -12.70 29.26 6.23
CA GLU A 157 -12.38 29.48 7.64
C GLU A 157 -13.59 29.31 8.58
N ARG A 158 -14.79 29.41 8.06
CA ARG A 158 -16.04 29.22 8.82
C ARG A 158 -16.48 27.77 8.95
N MET A 159 -15.73 26.83 8.37
CA MET A 159 -16.03 25.42 8.48
C MET A 159 -15.88 24.92 9.92
N PRO A 160 -16.70 23.92 10.36
CA PRO A 160 -16.47 23.18 11.60
C PRO A 160 -15.08 22.55 11.65
N ALA A 161 -14.55 22.30 12.85
CA ALA A 161 -13.19 21.80 13.05
C ALA A 161 -12.94 20.45 12.35
N ALA A 162 -13.85 19.49 12.47
CA ALA A 162 -13.75 18.18 11.80
C ALA A 162 -13.78 18.33 10.27
N ALA A 163 -14.60 19.24 9.74
CA ALA A 163 -14.63 19.51 8.31
C ALA A 163 -13.34 20.17 7.80
N LYS A 164 -12.70 21.06 8.58
CA LYS A 164 -11.36 21.60 8.29
C LYS A 164 -10.28 20.50 8.31
N ALA A 165 -10.41 19.54 9.21
CA ALA A 165 -9.54 18.37 9.31
C ALA A 165 -9.82 17.31 8.22
N GLU A 166 -10.84 17.52 7.39
CA GLU A 166 -11.24 16.61 6.30
C GLU A 166 -11.56 15.19 6.79
N VAL A 167 -12.22 15.06 7.95
CA VAL A 167 -12.64 13.78 8.54
C VAL A 167 -14.05 13.88 9.12
N PRO A 168 -14.75 12.75 9.31
CA PRO A 168 -16.01 12.71 10.07
C PRO A 168 -15.81 13.12 11.53
N ASP A 169 -16.85 13.68 12.16
CA ASP A 169 -16.82 14.19 13.54
C ASP A 169 -16.32 13.13 14.54
N TRP A 170 -16.83 11.90 14.46
CA TRP A 170 -16.42 10.81 15.34
C TRP A 170 -14.91 10.48 15.27
N LEU A 171 -14.33 10.57 14.06
CA LEU A 171 -12.90 10.31 13.85
C LEU A 171 -12.07 11.51 14.32
N TYR A 172 -12.56 12.73 14.11
CA TYR A 172 -11.94 13.95 14.64
C TYR A 172 -11.83 13.88 16.16
N GLU A 173 -12.93 13.58 16.86
CA GLU A 173 -12.96 13.45 18.31
C GLU A 173 -12.00 12.40 18.83
N LYS A 174 -11.97 11.19 18.22
CA LYS A 174 -11.06 10.13 18.63
C LYS A 174 -9.59 10.51 18.47
N ILE A 175 -9.20 11.06 17.33
CA ILE A 175 -7.82 11.46 17.06
C ILE A 175 -7.40 12.59 18.00
N THR A 176 -8.26 13.58 18.22
CA THR A 176 -7.97 14.72 19.09
C THR A 176 -7.85 14.31 20.57
N ALA A 177 -8.64 13.35 21.01
CA ALA A 177 -8.54 12.80 22.35
C ALA A 177 -7.29 11.93 22.56
N GLN A 178 -6.76 11.31 21.50
CA GLN A 178 -5.66 10.35 21.58
C GLN A 178 -4.28 10.96 21.37
N TYR A 179 -4.18 12.01 20.54
CA TYR A 179 -2.88 12.58 20.12
C TYR A 179 -2.78 14.07 20.46
N GLU A 180 -1.70 14.45 21.13
CA GLU A 180 -1.37 15.87 21.39
C GLU A 180 -1.19 16.65 20.07
N ASP A 181 -0.54 16.03 19.07
CA ASP A 181 -0.35 16.61 17.72
C ASP A 181 -1.40 16.05 16.73
N ALA A 182 -2.68 16.15 17.09
CA ALA A 182 -3.77 15.79 16.20
C ALA A 182 -3.83 16.66 14.93
N GLU A 183 -3.49 17.95 15.06
CA GLU A 183 -3.44 18.89 13.93
C GLU A 183 -2.36 18.50 12.92
N GLY A 184 -1.18 18.11 13.38
CA GLY A 184 -0.11 17.57 12.54
C GLY A 184 -0.55 16.31 11.81
N PHE A 185 -1.29 15.41 12.49
CA PHE A 185 -1.87 14.22 11.86
C PHE A 185 -2.84 14.58 10.73
N PHE A 186 -3.79 15.50 10.97
CA PHE A 186 -4.77 15.90 9.96
C PHE A 186 -4.10 16.56 8.75
N ARG A 187 -3.08 17.39 8.96
CA ARG A 187 -2.27 17.94 7.86
C ARG A 187 -1.58 16.86 7.05
N ALA A 188 -0.94 15.90 7.72
CA ALA A 188 -0.21 14.83 7.04
C ALA A 188 -1.11 13.92 6.20
N ILE A 189 -2.35 13.63 6.64
CA ILE A 189 -3.28 12.81 5.86
C ILE A 189 -3.99 13.60 4.73
N ALA A 190 -3.92 14.92 4.73
CA ALA A 190 -4.39 15.74 3.62
C ALA A 190 -3.40 15.72 2.43
N GLU A 191 -2.15 15.39 2.68
CA GLU A 191 -1.12 15.25 1.65
C GLU A 191 -1.15 13.89 0.97
N GLY A 192 -0.45 13.78 -0.17
CA GLY A 192 -0.30 12.49 -0.87
C GLY A 192 0.87 11.70 -0.29
N ALA A 193 0.68 10.41 -0.07
CA ALA A 193 1.76 9.53 0.40
C ALA A 193 2.94 9.47 -0.59
N PRO A 194 4.19 9.36 -0.11
CA PRO A 194 5.35 9.09 -0.96
C PRO A 194 5.29 7.71 -1.60
N LEU A 195 6.12 7.48 -2.61
CA LEU A 195 6.29 6.17 -3.22
C LEU A 195 7.52 5.49 -2.64
N ASP A 196 7.28 4.52 -1.78
CA ASP A 196 8.28 3.74 -1.08
C ASP A 196 8.41 2.36 -1.69
N ILE A 197 9.63 1.87 -1.77
CA ILE A 197 9.98 0.55 -2.30
C ILE A 197 10.91 -0.20 -1.34
N ARG A 198 10.79 -1.50 -1.33
CA ARG A 198 11.69 -2.40 -0.63
C ARG A 198 12.56 -3.15 -1.63
N VAL A 199 13.85 -3.17 -1.41
CA VAL A 199 14.79 -3.99 -2.17
C VAL A 199 14.63 -5.46 -1.75
N ASN A 200 14.58 -6.34 -2.75
CA ASN A 200 14.55 -7.79 -2.52
C ASN A 200 15.98 -8.30 -2.30
N SER A 201 16.35 -8.51 -1.05
CA SER A 201 17.69 -8.93 -0.65
C SER A 201 18.12 -10.31 -1.19
N LEU A 202 17.21 -11.07 -1.81
CA LEU A 202 17.57 -12.28 -2.57
C LEU A 202 18.21 -11.99 -3.92
N LYS A 203 17.92 -10.83 -4.50
CA LYS A 203 18.23 -10.51 -5.90
C LYS A 203 19.11 -9.28 -6.09
N ALA A 204 19.13 -8.38 -5.13
CA ALA A 204 19.91 -7.15 -5.21
C ALA A 204 20.25 -6.61 -3.83
N THR A 205 21.31 -5.84 -3.78
CA THR A 205 21.65 -4.93 -2.69
C THR A 205 20.95 -3.57 -2.91
N VAL A 206 20.85 -2.77 -1.86
CA VAL A 206 20.30 -1.40 -1.96
C VAL A 206 21.11 -0.55 -2.94
N SER A 207 22.46 -0.67 -2.89
CA SER A 207 23.35 0.06 -3.80
C SER A 207 23.13 -0.29 -5.27
N GLU A 208 22.95 -1.58 -5.59
CA GLU A 208 22.66 -2.04 -6.96
C GLU A 208 21.30 -1.52 -7.44
N ALA A 209 20.26 -1.63 -6.59
CA ALA A 209 18.94 -1.14 -6.93
C ALA A 209 18.91 0.38 -7.15
N MET A 210 19.65 1.16 -6.33
CA MET A 210 19.81 2.60 -6.53
C MET A 210 20.47 2.95 -7.85
N LYS A 211 21.56 2.26 -8.21
CA LYS A 211 22.25 2.48 -9.51
C LYS A 211 21.37 2.16 -10.71
N GLU A 212 20.56 1.09 -10.62
CA GLU A 212 19.63 0.72 -11.70
C GLU A 212 18.49 1.73 -11.84
N LEU A 213 17.96 2.26 -10.71
CA LEU A 213 16.95 3.32 -10.72
C LEU A 213 17.51 4.61 -11.31
N ASP A 214 18.72 5.02 -10.90
CA ASP A 214 19.39 6.22 -11.41
C ASP A 214 19.67 6.10 -12.93
N ALA A 215 20.16 4.95 -13.39
CA ALA A 215 20.35 4.67 -14.82
C ALA A 215 19.03 4.72 -15.61
N ALA A 216 17.89 4.47 -14.96
CA ALA A 216 16.56 4.61 -15.54
C ALA A 216 15.99 6.04 -15.41
N GLY A 217 16.73 6.99 -14.83
CA GLY A 217 16.30 8.37 -14.58
C GLY A 217 15.33 8.51 -13.41
N VAL A 218 15.32 7.56 -12.48
CA VAL A 218 14.45 7.56 -11.29
C VAL A 218 15.27 7.84 -10.05
N ALA A 219 15.15 9.05 -9.52
CA ALA A 219 15.86 9.45 -8.30
C ALA A 219 15.24 8.80 -7.06
N ALA A 220 16.07 8.18 -6.24
CA ALA A 220 15.71 7.54 -4.99
C ALA A 220 16.67 7.92 -3.87
N VAL A 221 16.17 7.89 -2.63
CA VAL A 221 16.97 8.05 -1.41
C VAL A 221 16.74 6.87 -0.49
N GLN A 222 17.75 6.49 0.30
CA GLN A 222 17.59 5.46 1.30
C GLN A 222 16.63 5.94 2.39
N MET A 223 15.75 5.06 2.85
CA MET A 223 14.84 5.34 3.95
C MET A 223 15.60 5.46 5.26
N ARG A 224 14.98 6.15 6.22
CA ARG A 224 15.60 6.41 7.51
C ARG A 224 15.78 5.16 8.36
N TYR A 225 14.77 4.31 8.40
CA TYR A 225 14.74 3.18 9.32
C TYR A 225 14.93 1.84 8.61
N SER A 226 14.32 1.63 7.47
CA SER A 226 14.42 0.35 6.77
C SER A 226 15.74 0.20 6.03
N PRO A 227 16.61 -0.78 6.44
CA PRO A 227 17.87 -1.01 5.74
C PRO A 227 17.71 -1.44 4.27
N ASP A 228 16.56 -2.01 3.91
CA ASP A 228 16.25 -2.42 2.53
C ASP A 228 15.35 -1.42 1.80
N GLY A 229 15.02 -0.31 2.44
CA GLY A 229 14.03 0.65 1.94
C GLY A 229 14.63 1.78 1.11
N LEU A 230 13.92 2.13 0.03
CA LEU A 230 14.20 3.30 -0.80
C LEU A 230 12.92 4.11 -0.99
N ARG A 231 13.03 5.43 -0.91
CA ARG A 231 11.96 6.38 -1.22
C ARG A 231 12.24 7.05 -2.54
N LEU A 232 11.28 7.02 -3.45
CA LEU A 232 11.39 7.70 -4.73
C LEU A 232 11.05 9.18 -4.56
N LYS A 233 11.83 10.06 -5.19
CA LYS A 233 11.60 11.52 -5.13
C LYS A 233 10.34 11.94 -5.89
N GLU A 234 9.94 11.15 -6.87
CA GLU A 234 8.75 11.39 -7.70
C GLU A 234 7.93 10.12 -7.87
N LYS A 235 6.62 10.28 -8.08
CA LYS A 235 5.74 9.17 -8.40
C LYS A 235 5.92 8.77 -9.87
N VAL A 236 6.51 7.60 -10.09
CA VAL A 236 6.75 7.04 -11.41
C VAL A 236 6.09 5.69 -11.60
N GLY A 237 5.76 5.36 -12.83
CA GLY A 237 5.22 4.05 -13.19
C GLY A 237 6.29 2.98 -13.20
N LEU A 238 6.45 2.24 -12.10
CA LEU A 238 7.50 1.21 -11.94
C LEU A 238 7.33 0.00 -12.86
N GLY A 239 6.11 -0.29 -13.33
CA GLY A 239 5.80 -1.48 -14.11
C GLY A 239 6.59 -1.66 -15.41
N ALA A 240 7.17 -0.59 -15.96
CA ALA A 240 8.01 -0.63 -17.16
C ALA A 240 9.50 -0.87 -16.83
N LEU A 241 9.93 -0.66 -15.59
CA LEU A 241 11.34 -0.71 -15.20
C LEU A 241 11.83 -2.16 -15.06
N PRO A 242 13.02 -2.50 -15.61
CA PRO A 242 13.61 -3.83 -15.45
C PRO A 242 13.78 -4.23 -13.99
N VAL A 243 14.29 -3.35 -13.13
CA VAL A 243 14.49 -3.58 -11.69
C VAL A 243 13.22 -4.05 -10.97
N TYR A 244 12.04 -3.56 -11.39
CA TYR A 244 10.75 -4.01 -10.87
C TYR A 244 10.28 -5.32 -11.51
N ARG A 245 10.40 -5.44 -12.85
CA ARG A 245 9.98 -6.66 -13.58
C ARG A 245 10.76 -7.89 -13.19
N GLU A 246 12.03 -7.74 -12.88
CA GLU A 246 12.91 -8.80 -12.43
C GLU A 246 12.74 -9.12 -10.93
N GLY A 247 11.90 -8.35 -10.22
CA GLY A 247 11.61 -8.57 -8.81
C GLY A 247 12.76 -8.23 -7.87
N ARG A 248 13.62 -7.30 -8.26
CA ARG A 248 14.68 -6.75 -7.42
C ARG A 248 14.15 -5.73 -6.41
N ILE A 249 13.02 -5.10 -6.74
CA ILE A 249 12.29 -4.19 -5.86
C ILE A 249 10.81 -4.56 -5.78
N GLU A 250 10.16 -4.16 -4.68
CA GLU A 250 8.73 -4.30 -4.43
C GLU A 250 8.19 -3.00 -3.81
N ILE A 251 6.97 -2.59 -4.21
CA ILE A 251 6.33 -1.41 -3.61
C ILE A 251 5.87 -1.78 -2.20
N GLN A 252 6.40 -1.07 -1.20
CA GLN A 252 6.04 -1.28 0.20
C GLN A 252 6.42 -0.07 1.04
N ASP A 253 5.49 0.45 1.84
CA ASP A 253 5.73 1.53 2.81
C ASP A 253 6.77 1.11 3.86
N GLU A 254 7.56 2.07 4.37
CA GLU A 254 8.62 1.82 5.34
C GLU A 254 8.12 1.13 6.62
N GLY A 255 7.00 1.59 7.19
CA GLY A 255 6.43 0.97 8.39
C GLY A 255 6.02 -0.49 8.16
N SER A 256 5.46 -0.80 6.99
CA SER A 256 5.14 -2.19 6.61
C SER A 256 6.40 -3.07 6.45
N GLN A 257 7.53 -2.50 6.01
CA GLN A 257 8.82 -3.21 5.95
C GLN A 257 9.35 -3.52 7.35
N LEU A 258 9.25 -2.56 8.27
CA LEU A 258 9.70 -2.71 9.67
C LEU A 258 8.87 -3.74 10.44
N ILE A 259 7.56 -3.84 10.19
CA ILE A 259 6.72 -4.90 10.77
C ILE A 259 7.24 -6.29 10.42
N ALA A 260 7.63 -6.53 9.16
CA ALA A 260 8.23 -7.80 8.78
C ALA A 260 9.56 -8.06 9.52
N ARG A 261 10.34 -7.00 9.81
CA ARG A 261 11.58 -7.10 10.59
C ARG A 261 11.34 -7.36 12.08
N LEU A 262 10.26 -6.86 12.67
CA LEU A 262 9.87 -7.19 14.05
C LEU A 262 9.65 -8.69 14.25
N LEU A 263 9.15 -9.39 13.24
CA LEU A 263 9.04 -10.84 13.28
C LEU A 263 10.40 -11.52 13.40
N ALA A 264 11.45 -10.91 12.86
CA ALA A 264 12.84 -11.38 12.85
C ALA A 264 12.97 -12.87 12.43
N PRO A 265 12.43 -13.26 11.26
CA PRO A 265 12.40 -14.65 10.84
C PRO A 265 13.82 -15.16 10.54
N LYS A 266 14.07 -16.43 10.87
CA LYS A 266 15.37 -17.07 10.63
C LYS A 266 15.27 -18.11 9.51
N ARG A 267 16.42 -18.46 8.93
CA ARG A 267 16.51 -19.55 7.95
C ARG A 267 16.00 -20.86 8.56
N ARG A 268 15.32 -21.67 7.74
CA ARG A 268 14.79 -23.01 8.07
C ARG A 268 13.69 -23.04 9.13
N GLU A 269 13.24 -21.88 9.64
CA GLU A 269 12.07 -21.82 10.54
C GLU A 269 10.77 -22.15 9.78
N MET A 270 9.76 -22.51 10.54
CA MET A 270 8.36 -22.58 10.09
C MET A 270 7.66 -21.30 10.50
N VAL A 271 7.31 -20.48 9.53
CA VAL A 271 6.77 -19.13 9.73
C VAL A 271 5.37 -19.01 9.15
N CYS A 272 4.51 -18.25 9.81
CA CYS A 272 3.14 -17.98 9.38
C CYS A 272 2.94 -16.47 9.18
N ASP A 273 2.37 -16.06 8.04
CA ASP A 273 1.72 -14.79 7.80
C ASP A 273 0.21 -15.06 7.77
N PHE A 274 -0.49 -14.72 8.88
CA PHE A 274 -1.85 -15.20 9.14
C PHE A 274 -2.92 -14.44 8.34
N CYS A 275 -2.67 -13.18 7.99
CA CYS A 275 -3.56 -12.34 7.18
C CYS A 275 -2.77 -11.79 5.99
N ALA A 276 -2.24 -12.68 5.15
CA ALA A 276 -1.18 -12.38 4.18
C ALA A 276 -1.59 -11.41 3.06
N GLY A 277 -2.88 -11.31 2.75
CA GLY A 277 -3.39 -10.46 1.69
C GLY A 277 -2.74 -10.73 0.34
N ALA A 278 -2.23 -9.66 -0.29
CA ALA A 278 -1.51 -9.74 -1.55
C ALA A 278 0.00 -10.06 -1.39
N GLY A 279 0.47 -10.34 -0.17
CA GLY A 279 1.79 -10.87 0.10
C GLY A 279 2.92 -9.87 0.32
N GLY A 280 2.63 -8.60 0.59
CA GLY A 280 3.68 -7.60 0.82
C GLY A 280 4.66 -8.00 1.93
N LYS A 281 4.13 -8.36 3.10
CA LYS A 281 4.90 -8.82 4.26
C LYS A 281 5.41 -10.26 4.05
N THR A 282 4.62 -11.16 3.45
CA THR A 282 5.06 -12.50 3.06
C THR A 282 6.34 -12.48 2.23
N LEU A 283 6.41 -11.60 1.21
CA LEU A 283 7.59 -11.45 0.34
C LEU A 283 8.81 -10.93 1.12
N ALA A 284 8.62 -10.01 2.06
CA ALA A 284 9.67 -9.51 2.94
C ALA A 284 10.22 -10.64 3.84
N ILE A 285 9.32 -11.36 4.52
CA ILE A 285 9.65 -12.50 5.39
C ILE A 285 10.41 -13.58 4.60
N GLY A 286 9.91 -13.98 3.43
CA GLY A 286 10.54 -14.99 2.59
C GLY A 286 11.96 -14.60 2.14
N ALA A 287 12.19 -13.33 1.81
CA ALA A 287 13.50 -12.80 1.49
C ALA A 287 14.46 -12.86 2.69
N MET A 288 14.01 -12.48 3.90
CA MET A 288 14.79 -12.58 5.14
C MET A 288 15.14 -14.04 5.47
N MET A 289 14.23 -14.98 5.23
CA MET A 289 14.45 -16.43 5.37
C MET A 289 15.39 -17.00 4.30
N ARG A 290 15.80 -16.22 3.31
CA ARG A 290 16.58 -16.66 2.14
C ARG A 290 15.90 -17.81 1.38
N SER A 291 14.56 -17.75 1.24
CA SER A 291 13.73 -18.79 0.61
C SER A 291 13.96 -20.21 1.20
N THR A 292 14.26 -20.31 2.49
CA THR A 292 14.46 -21.58 3.19
C THR A 292 13.37 -21.82 4.24
N GLY A 293 13.24 -23.05 4.74
CA GLY A 293 12.19 -23.40 5.69
C GLY A 293 10.81 -23.46 5.05
N SER A 294 9.76 -23.12 5.79
CA SER A 294 8.39 -23.13 5.29
C SER A 294 7.66 -21.86 5.73
N LEU A 295 7.19 -21.08 4.75
CA LEU A 295 6.41 -19.87 4.99
C LEU A 295 4.95 -20.11 4.57
N TYR A 296 4.04 -20.11 5.54
CA TYR A 296 2.61 -20.25 5.31
C TYR A 296 1.96 -18.87 5.22
N ALA A 297 1.22 -18.65 4.15
CA ALA A 297 0.46 -17.43 3.91
C ALA A 297 -1.04 -17.77 3.93
N PHE A 298 -1.71 -17.42 5.02
CA PHE A 298 -3.16 -17.59 5.17
C PHE A 298 -3.89 -16.30 4.86
N ASP A 299 -5.04 -16.40 4.25
CA ASP A 299 -6.01 -15.30 4.09
C ASP A 299 -7.40 -15.89 3.80
N ILE A 300 -8.44 -15.17 4.21
CA ILE A 300 -9.82 -15.53 3.88
C ILE A 300 -10.17 -15.20 2.42
N ASN A 301 -9.43 -14.29 1.80
CA ASN A 301 -9.66 -13.83 0.43
C ASN A 301 -8.75 -14.56 -0.56
N ALA A 302 -9.28 -15.63 -1.18
CA ALA A 302 -8.57 -16.42 -2.16
C ALA A 302 -8.04 -15.58 -3.36
N LYS A 303 -8.78 -14.55 -3.80
CA LYS A 303 -8.35 -13.69 -4.91
C LYS A 303 -7.10 -12.87 -4.56
N ARG A 304 -7.00 -12.41 -3.31
CA ARG A 304 -5.78 -11.71 -2.83
C ARG A 304 -4.58 -12.65 -2.84
N LEU A 305 -4.75 -13.89 -2.37
CA LEU A 305 -3.69 -14.90 -2.43
C LEU A 305 -3.31 -15.29 -3.87
N GLU A 306 -4.26 -15.34 -4.81
CA GLU A 306 -3.95 -15.52 -6.23
C GLU A 306 -3.16 -14.35 -6.81
N GLY A 307 -3.48 -13.13 -6.41
CA GLY A 307 -2.71 -11.93 -6.76
C GLY A 307 -1.25 -11.96 -6.29
N MET A 308 -0.92 -12.77 -5.28
CA MET A 308 0.45 -12.99 -4.81
C MET A 308 1.29 -13.82 -5.80
N VAL A 309 0.68 -14.70 -6.62
CA VAL A 309 1.41 -15.64 -7.50
C VAL A 309 2.42 -14.96 -8.43
N PRO A 310 2.05 -13.94 -9.22
CA PRO A 310 3.00 -13.28 -10.11
C PRO A 310 4.12 -12.57 -9.32
N ARG A 311 3.82 -12.09 -8.12
CA ARG A 311 4.80 -11.45 -7.22
C ARG A 311 5.81 -12.47 -6.68
N LEU A 312 5.35 -13.66 -6.24
CA LEU A 312 6.21 -14.76 -5.80
C LEU A 312 7.16 -15.21 -6.92
N ARG A 313 6.63 -15.43 -8.14
CA ARG A 313 7.46 -15.81 -9.30
C ARG A 313 8.53 -14.77 -9.58
N ARG A 314 8.14 -13.50 -9.57
CA ARG A 314 9.05 -12.37 -9.80
C ARG A 314 10.11 -12.26 -8.70
N SER A 315 9.73 -12.48 -7.43
CA SER A 315 10.65 -12.36 -6.29
C SER A 315 11.68 -13.49 -6.19
N GLY A 316 11.41 -14.65 -6.80
CA GLY A 316 12.27 -15.85 -6.71
C GLY A 316 12.06 -16.65 -5.42
N LEU A 317 10.91 -16.48 -4.74
CA LEU A 317 10.55 -17.25 -3.55
C LEU A 317 9.84 -18.56 -3.96
N ASP A 318 10.29 -19.67 -3.39
CA ASP A 318 9.75 -21.02 -3.62
C ASP A 318 9.24 -21.73 -2.36
N ASN A 319 9.50 -21.15 -1.18
CA ASN A 319 9.16 -21.73 0.11
C ASN A 319 7.78 -21.30 0.65
N VAL A 320 6.95 -20.60 -0.13
CA VAL A 320 5.66 -20.02 0.31
C VAL A 320 4.49 -20.94 -0.01
N ARG A 321 3.74 -21.32 1.03
CA ARG A 321 2.51 -22.11 0.95
C ARG A 321 1.30 -21.22 1.17
N ARG A 322 0.59 -20.87 0.10
CA ARG A 322 -0.63 -20.06 0.13
C ARG A 322 -1.84 -20.94 0.41
N ILE A 323 -2.60 -20.61 1.45
CA ILE A 323 -3.78 -21.39 1.86
C ILE A 323 -4.92 -20.42 2.16
N ALA A 324 -5.96 -20.44 1.33
CA ALA A 324 -7.21 -19.77 1.64
C ALA A 324 -7.92 -20.51 2.76
N ILE A 325 -8.15 -19.84 3.88
CA ILE A 325 -8.92 -20.30 5.02
C ILE A 325 -10.35 -19.74 4.95
N ARG A 326 -11.33 -20.42 5.55
CA ARG A 326 -12.70 -19.92 5.59
C ARG A 326 -12.84 -18.73 6.55
N ASP A 327 -12.26 -18.87 7.72
CA ASP A 327 -12.21 -17.91 8.80
C ASP A 327 -11.05 -18.30 9.75
N GLU A 328 -10.84 -17.53 10.82
CA GLU A 328 -9.80 -17.82 11.82
C GLU A 328 -10.05 -19.11 12.62
N HIS A 329 -11.22 -19.72 12.51
CA HIS A 329 -11.59 -21.00 13.16
C HIS A 329 -11.53 -22.19 12.19
N ASP A 330 -10.95 -22.04 11.02
CA ASP A 330 -10.84 -23.13 10.04
C ASP A 330 -10.18 -24.37 10.64
N LYS A 331 -10.85 -25.52 10.54
CA LYS A 331 -10.40 -26.79 11.16
C LYS A 331 -8.99 -27.22 10.73
N ARG A 332 -8.52 -26.76 9.56
CA ARG A 332 -7.17 -27.04 9.07
C ARG A 332 -6.09 -26.41 9.94
N LEU A 333 -6.39 -25.28 10.59
CA LEU A 333 -5.47 -24.60 11.52
C LEU A 333 -5.18 -25.46 12.74
N GLY A 334 -6.15 -26.24 13.24
CA GLY A 334 -5.96 -27.13 14.39
C GLY A 334 -4.84 -28.17 14.19
N ARG A 335 -4.61 -28.63 12.94
CA ARG A 335 -3.50 -29.54 12.60
C ARG A 335 -2.12 -28.87 12.64
N LEU A 336 -2.10 -27.57 12.69
CA LEU A 336 -0.90 -26.73 12.69
C LEU A 336 -0.63 -26.10 14.09
N ALA A 337 -1.43 -26.43 15.09
CA ALA A 337 -1.27 -25.94 16.45
C ALA A 337 0.15 -26.24 16.97
N ALA A 338 0.76 -25.25 17.63
CA ALA A 338 2.10 -25.32 18.23
C ALA A 338 3.21 -25.80 17.25
N LYS A 339 3.12 -25.44 15.96
CA LYS A 339 4.13 -25.83 14.94
C LYS A 339 4.99 -24.70 14.43
N PHE A 340 4.57 -23.46 14.60
CA PHE A 340 5.27 -22.32 14.03
C PHE A 340 6.27 -21.73 15.03
N ASP A 341 7.46 -21.42 14.53
CA ASP A 341 8.49 -20.70 15.26
C ASP A 341 8.12 -19.21 15.37
N ARG A 342 7.44 -18.69 14.31
CA ARG A 342 7.01 -17.29 14.23
C ARG A 342 5.65 -17.15 13.55
N VAL A 343 4.85 -16.22 14.05
CA VAL A 343 3.52 -15.90 13.50
C VAL A 343 3.39 -14.39 13.39
N LEU A 344 3.11 -13.90 12.19
CA LEU A 344 2.69 -12.53 11.94
C LEU A 344 1.17 -12.49 11.83
N VAL A 345 0.55 -11.58 12.55
CA VAL A 345 -0.86 -11.20 12.43
C VAL A 345 -0.91 -9.75 11.95
N ASP A 346 -0.87 -9.54 10.63
CA ASP A 346 -1.18 -8.24 10.02
C ASP A 346 -2.70 -8.10 9.95
N ALA A 347 -3.29 -7.74 11.10
CA ALA A 347 -4.71 -7.89 11.35
C ALA A 347 -5.60 -7.05 10.40
N PRO A 348 -6.78 -7.55 10.02
CA PRO A 348 -7.76 -6.71 9.38
C PRO A 348 -8.09 -5.53 10.29
N CYS A 349 -8.06 -4.31 9.76
CA CYS A 349 -8.21 -3.08 10.54
C CYS A 349 -8.92 -1.99 9.76
N SER A 350 -9.26 -0.90 10.44
CA SER A 350 -9.88 0.28 9.83
C SER A 350 -9.03 0.93 8.73
N GLY A 351 -7.70 0.74 8.80
CA GLY A 351 -6.76 1.35 7.86
C GLY A 351 -6.56 2.85 8.07
N THR A 352 -6.94 3.40 9.21
CA THR A 352 -6.84 4.85 9.52
C THR A 352 -5.43 5.41 9.44
N GLY A 353 -4.41 4.58 9.49
CA GLY A 353 -3.03 4.98 9.22
C GLY A 353 -2.71 5.21 7.74
N THR A 354 -3.55 4.72 6.82
CA THR A 354 -3.31 4.80 5.36
C THR A 354 -4.19 5.85 4.65
N LEU A 355 -4.81 6.76 5.40
CA LEU A 355 -5.77 7.76 4.86
C LEU A 355 -5.16 8.67 3.80
N ARG A 356 -3.84 8.91 3.82
CA ARG A 356 -3.15 9.67 2.79
C ARG A 356 -3.03 8.91 1.45
N ARG A 357 -3.11 7.56 1.46
CA ARG A 357 -3.19 6.71 0.26
C ARG A 357 -4.62 6.44 -0.17
N ASN A 358 -5.49 6.18 0.81
CA ASN A 358 -6.87 5.76 0.65
C ASN A 358 -7.83 6.77 1.29
N PRO A 359 -7.96 7.99 0.70
CA PRO A 359 -8.76 9.06 1.32
C PRO A 359 -10.25 8.76 1.39
N ASP A 360 -10.78 7.87 0.54
CA ASP A 360 -12.16 7.40 0.59
C ASP A 360 -12.47 6.62 1.88
N LEU A 361 -11.47 5.99 2.46
CA LEU A 361 -11.63 5.11 3.61
C LEU A 361 -12.23 5.85 4.82
N ARG A 362 -11.79 7.10 5.08
CA ARG A 362 -12.31 7.92 6.19
C ARG A 362 -13.82 8.18 6.11
N TRP A 363 -14.37 8.19 4.91
CA TRP A 363 -15.80 8.42 4.64
C TRP A 363 -16.64 7.16 4.62
N ARG A 364 -15.98 5.99 4.53
CA ARG A 364 -16.63 4.66 4.52
C ARG A 364 -16.66 4.00 5.88
N LEU A 365 -15.84 4.46 6.81
CA LEU A 365 -15.78 3.97 8.19
C LEU A 365 -16.90 4.55 9.04
N SER A 366 -17.37 3.74 10.00
CA SER A 366 -18.28 4.17 11.07
C SER A 366 -17.85 3.59 12.42
N PRO A 367 -18.33 4.12 13.55
CA PRO A 367 -18.07 3.54 14.87
C PRO A 367 -18.54 2.08 15.00
N GLU A 368 -19.65 1.71 14.37
CA GLU A 368 -20.19 0.35 14.38
C GLU A 368 -19.27 -0.61 13.64
N GLU A 369 -18.75 -0.17 12.48
CA GLU A 369 -17.79 -0.98 11.71
C GLU A 369 -16.48 -1.13 12.48
N LEU A 370 -15.99 -0.09 13.14
CA LEU A 370 -14.82 -0.17 14.01
C LEU A 370 -15.02 -1.22 15.13
N SER A 371 -16.19 -1.24 15.78
CA SER A 371 -16.49 -2.23 16.83
C SER A 371 -16.48 -3.68 16.30
N ARG A 372 -16.98 -3.89 15.07
CA ARG A 372 -16.92 -5.21 14.41
C ARG A 372 -15.49 -5.62 14.10
N ILE A 373 -14.69 -4.70 13.59
CA ILE A 373 -13.28 -4.92 13.27
C ILE A 373 -12.52 -5.33 14.55
N ASN A 374 -12.72 -4.65 15.67
CA ASN A 374 -12.08 -4.94 16.95
C ASN A 374 -12.39 -6.37 17.43
N ALA A 375 -13.65 -6.81 17.31
CA ALA A 375 -14.04 -8.17 17.66
C ALA A 375 -13.31 -9.22 16.80
N VAL A 376 -13.17 -8.96 15.49
CA VAL A 376 -12.44 -9.82 14.55
C VAL A 376 -10.94 -9.84 14.91
N GLN A 377 -10.33 -8.70 15.21
CA GLN A 377 -8.92 -8.61 15.59
C GLN A 377 -8.61 -9.46 16.81
N ALA A 378 -9.41 -9.35 17.86
CA ALA A 378 -9.24 -10.16 19.07
C ALA A 378 -9.39 -11.67 18.79
N SER A 379 -10.34 -12.06 17.94
CA SER A 379 -10.56 -13.46 17.54
C SER A 379 -9.39 -14.01 16.72
N VAL A 380 -8.93 -13.24 15.74
CA VAL A 380 -7.78 -13.58 14.88
C VAL A 380 -6.50 -13.74 15.69
N LEU A 381 -6.23 -12.82 16.62
CA LEU A 381 -5.05 -12.86 17.47
C LEU A 381 -5.04 -14.13 18.36
N ARG A 382 -6.17 -14.43 19.02
CA ARG A 382 -6.32 -15.66 19.81
C ARG A 382 -6.13 -16.94 18.98
N SER A 383 -6.64 -16.95 17.76
CA SER A 383 -6.51 -18.11 16.89
C SER A 383 -5.08 -18.30 16.38
N ALA A 384 -4.43 -17.23 15.96
CA ALA A 384 -3.04 -17.25 15.49
C ALA A 384 -2.06 -17.67 16.61
N ALA A 385 -2.29 -17.24 17.86
CA ALA A 385 -1.48 -17.59 19.02
C ALA A 385 -1.42 -19.10 19.28
N LYS A 386 -2.49 -19.85 18.94
CA LYS A 386 -2.52 -21.33 19.08
C LYS A 386 -1.53 -22.04 18.15
N LEU A 387 -1.14 -21.39 17.05
CA LEU A 387 -0.21 -21.95 16.07
C LEU A 387 1.24 -21.91 16.55
N LEU A 388 1.55 -21.04 17.52
CA LEU A 388 2.90 -20.75 17.97
C LEU A 388 3.43 -21.81 18.93
N LYS A 389 4.67 -22.24 18.74
CA LYS A 389 5.44 -23.06 19.69
C LYS A 389 5.74 -22.29 20.96
N GLU A 390 6.08 -23.01 22.01
CA GLU A 390 6.76 -22.42 23.16
C GLU A 390 8.11 -21.83 22.72
N GLY A 391 8.48 -20.67 23.27
CA GLY A 391 9.64 -19.89 22.84
C GLY A 391 9.49 -19.19 21.48
N GLY A 392 8.37 -19.36 20.81
CA GLY A 392 8.09 -18.73 19.54
C GLY A 392 7.69 -17.26 19.67
N ARG A 393 7.78 -16.51 18.56
CA ARG A 393 7.44 -15.08 18.49
C ARG A 393 6.18 -14.85 17.67
N LEU A 394 5.27 -14.07 18.22
CA LEU A 394 4.09 -13.54 17.55
C LEU A 394 4.22 -12.02 17.40
N VAL A 395 3.95 -11.50 16.21
CA VAL A 395 3.82 -10.06 15.98
C VAL A 395 2.38 -9.78 15.60
N TYR A 396 1.69 -8.99 16.42
CA TYR A 396 0.42 -8.38 16.07
C TYR A 396 0.67 -7.03 15.44
N ALA A 397 0.04 -6.73 14.32
CA ALA A 397 0.22 -5.45 13.63
C ALA A 397 -1.08 -4.98 12.96
N THR A 398 -1.20 -3.66 12.83
CA THR A 398 -2.28 -2.99 12.08
C THR A 398 -1.71 -1.83 11.28
N CYS A 399 -2.44 -1.40 10.25
CA CYS A 399 -2.27 -0.08 9.63
C CYS A 399 -3.32 0.92 10.15
N SER A 400 -3.64 0.84 11.45
CA SER A 400 -4.51 1.77 12.17
C SER A 400 -3.70 2.64 13.13
N VAL A 401 -4.21 3.85 13.37
CA VAL A 401 -3.69 4.75 14.41
C VAL A 401 -4.61 4.80 15.64
N LEU A 402 -5.68 4.02 15.67
CA LEU A 402 -6.64 4.02 16.77
C LEU A 402 -6.22 3.04 17.86
N LYS A 403 -6.23 3.51 19.11
CA LYS A 403 -5.82 2.73 20.28
C LYS A 403 -6.67 1.47 20.47
N GLU A 404 -7.95 1.57 20.16
CA GLU A 404 -8.92 0.46 20.23
C GLU A 404 -8.58 -0.73 19.33
N GLU A 405 -7.85 -0.50 18.24
CA GLU A 405 -7.39 -1.55 17.34
C GLU A 405 -5.97 -2.03 17.67
N ASN A 406 -5.26 -1.30 18.50
CA ASN A 406 -3.84 -1.41 18.75
C ASN A 406 -3.58 -1.90 20.19
N GLN A 407 -3.26 -0.97 21.09
CA GLN A 407 -2.90 -1.29 22.49
C GLN A 407 -4.00 -2.06 23.21
N ASP A 408 -5.27 -1.62 23.07
CA ASP A 408 -6.38 -2.22 23.82
C ASP A 408 -6.60 -3.69 23.44
N VAL A 409 -6.42 -4.06 22.15
CA VAL A 409 -6.49 -5.46 21.70
C VAL A 409 -5.37 -6.29 22.29
N VAL A 410 -4.14 -5.77 22.33
CA VAL A 410 -2.97 -6.50 22.83
C VAL A 410 -3.01 -6.62 24.36
N GLU A 411 -3.39 -5.56 25.05
CA GLU A 411 -3.52 -5.56 26.52
C GLU A 411 -4.60 -6.56 26.98
N ALA A 412 -5.77 -6.58 26.31
CA ALA A 412 -6.80 -7.58 26.58
C ALA A 412 -6.31 -9.00 26.31
N PHE A 413 -5.58 -9.22 25.22
CA PHE A 413 -4.98 -10.52 24.92
C PHE A 413 -3.98 -10.97 25.99
N LEU A 414 -3.08 -10.09 26.44
CA LEU A 414 -2.09 -10.40 27.47
C LEU A 414 -2.73 -10.70 28.83
N ALA A 415 -3.84 -10.06 29.16
CA ALA A 415 -4.60 -10.35 30.38
C ALA A 415 -5.21 -11.76 30.38
N GLU A 416 -5.64 -12.24 29.19
CA GLU A 416 -6.21 -13.58 28.99
C GLU A 416 -5.13 -14.66 28.81
N HIS A 417 -3.91 -14.28 28.39
CA HIS A 417 -2.84 -15.19 27.96
C HIS A 417 -1.52 -14.90 28.68
N PRO A 418 -1.42 -15.23 30.00
CA PRO A 418 -0.24 -14.93 30.81
C PRO A 418 1.02 -15.70 30.38
N GLU A 419 0.89 -16.69 29.50
CA GLU A 419 2.03 -17.37 28.84
C GLU A 419 2.71 -16.52 27.77
N PHE A 420 2.19 -15.34 27.42
CA PHE A 420 2.82 -14.40 26.53
C PHE A 420 3.42 -13.21 27.26
N VAL A 421 4.56 -12.74 26.79
CA VAL A 421 5.23 -11.55 27.31
C VAL A 421 5.46 -10.55 26.17
N LEU A 422 5.20 -9.27 26.44
CA LEU A 422 5.53 -8.18 25.54
C LEU A 422 7.03 -7.96 25.50
N LYS A 423 7.59 -7.78 24.31
CA LYS A 423 9.01 -7.49 24.08
C LYS A 423 9.16 -6.06 23.56
N ASN A 424 10.20 -5.40 24.00
CA ASN A 424 10.53 -4.06 23.53
C ASN A 424 10.79 -4.07 22.02
N ALA A 425 9.96 -3.34 21.26
CA ALA A 425 9.98 -3.33 19.80
C ALA A 425 11.24 -2.65 19.25
N ALA A 426 11.72 -1.57 19.91
CA ALA A 426 12.94 -0.89 19.51
C ALA A 426 14.14 -1.82 19.56
N SER A 427 14.30 -2.55 20.69
CA SER A 427 15.41 -3.52 20.87
C SER A 427 15.36 -4.65 19.82
N VAL A 428 14.15 -5.10 19.44
CA VAL A 428 14.02 -6.12 18.39
C VAL A 428 14.45 -5.57 17.04
N LEU A 429 14.09 -4.33 16.70
CA LEU A 429 14.47 -3.70 15.44
C LEU A 429 15.97 -3.40 15.39
N GLU A 430 16.58 -2.92 16.49
CA GLU A 430 18.03 -2.71 16.59
C GLU A 430 18.80 -4.02 16.29
N ALA A 431 18.35 -5.14 16.86
CA ALA A 431 18.92 -6.46 16.56
C ALA A 431 18.74 -6.89 15.10
N GLN A 432 17.84 -6.23 14.34
CA GLN A 432 17.61 -6.41 12.90
C GLN A 432 18.29 -5.34 12.03
N GLY A 433 19.20 -4.55 12.61
CA GLY A 433 20.01 -3.55 11.88
C GLY A 433 19.29 -2.22 11.65
N VAL A 434 18.24 -1.92 12.40
CA VAL A 434 17.59 -0.59 12.38
C VAL A 434 18.29 0.31 13.38
N ALA A 435 18.73 1.48 12.94
CA ALA A 435 19.39 2.44 13.81
C ALA A 435 18.38 3.46 14.35
N PHE A 436 18.36 3.64 15.67
CA PHE A 436 17.57 4.65 16.36
C PHE A 436 18.48 5.61 17.14
N SER A 437 18.10 6.88 17.21
CA SER A 437 18.58 7.80 18.24
C SER A 437 17.97 7.46 19.60
N GLU A 438 18.54 7.94 20.71
CA GLU A 438 17.98 7.68 22.04
C GLU A 438 16.53 8.19 22.19
N ALA A 439 16.22 9.36 21.61
CA ALA A 439 14.86 9.89 21.62
C ALA A 439 13.87 8.98 20.84
N GLU A 440 14.30 8.40 19.73
CA GLU A 440 13.49 7.46 18.95
C GLU A 440 13.29 6.13 19.67
N LYS A 441 14.28 5.63 20.43
CA LYS A 441 14.13 4.44 21.26
C LYS A 441 13.04 4.60 22.33
N VAL A 442 12.97 5.78 22.95
CA VAL A 442 11.92 6.12 23.91
C VAL A 442 10.56 6.18 23.21
N GLN A 443 10.51 6.77 22.03
CA GLN A 443 9.28 6.90 21.25
C GLN A 443 8.71 5.55 20.79
N PHE A 444 9.58 4.62 20.36
CA PHE A 444 9.14 3.29 19.91
C PHE A 444 8.93 2.33 21.07
N GLY A 445 9.70 2.45 22.16
CA GLY A 445 9.50 1.72 23.41
C GLY A 445 9.10 0.25 23.25
N ASP A 446 8.10 -0.18 24.04
CA ASP A 446 7.53 -1.52 23.96
C ASP A 446 6.59 -1.71 22.76
N TRP A 447 6.02 -0.61 22.27
CA TRP A 447 5.14 -0.58 21.12
C TRP A 447 5.84 -0.02 19.89
N PHE A 448 5.71 -0.69 18.76
CA PHE A 448 6.07 -0.08 17.50
C PHE A 448 4.89 0.77 17.01
N ALA A 449 5.11 2.09 16.86
CA ALA A 449 4.12 3.00 16.32
C ALA A 449 4.77 3.99 15.35
N MET A 450 4.29 4.01 14.11
CA MET A 450 4.65 4.99 13.08
C MET A 450 3.45 5.89 12.82
N LEU A 451 3.69 7.19 12.69
CA LEU A 451 2.65 8.19 12.45
C LEU A 451 3.04 9.10 11.28
N PRO A 452 2.11 9.43 10.38
CA PRO A 452 2.42 10.24 9.19
C PRO A 452 3.11 11.57 9.50
N GLN A 453 2.65 12.26 10.55
CA GLN A 453 3.21 13.57 10.95
C GLN A 453 4.59 13.50 11.60
N ARG A 454 5.03 12.33 12.05
CA ARG A 454 6.31 12.16 12.75
C ARG A 454 7.40 11.56 11.87
N GLN A 455 7.08 10.51 11.13
CA GLN A 455 8.07 9.77 10.34
C GLN A 455 7.87 9.89 8.83
N ASP A 456 6.85 10.62 8.38
CA ASP A 456 6.47 10.71 6.96
C ASP A 456 6.24 9.33 6.31
N THR A 457 5.70 8.38 7.08
CA THR A 457 5.27 7.04 6.65
C THR A 457 3.75 6.93 6.73
N ASP A 458 3.16 5.84 6.30
CA ASP A 458 1.80 5.53 6.72
C ASP A 458 1.76 5.26 8.23
N GLY A 459 0.58 5.36 8.84
CA GLY A 459 0.38 5.01 10.24
C GLY A 459 0.38 3.50 10.42
N PHE A 460 1.21 3.01 11.34
CA PHE A 460 1.28 1.60 11.70
C PHE A 460 1.43 1.42 13.19
N PHE A 461 0.94 0.30 13.66
CA PHE A 461 1.19 -0.20 15.00
C PHE A 461 1.66 -1.66 14.93
N ALA A 462 2.55 -2.07 15.86
CA ALA A 462 2.81 -3.46 16.11
C ALA A 462 3.25 -3.72 17.56
N ALA A 463 2.94 -4.93 18.03
CA ALA A 463 3.39 -5.48 19.30
C ALA A 463 4.13 -6.80 19.05
N VAL A 464 5.27 -6.97 19.71
CA VAL A 464 6.06 -8.20 19.66
C VAL A 464 5.80 -9.01 20.90
N LEU A 465 5.26 -10.21 20.74
CA LEU A 465 4.91 -11.12 21.83
C LEU A 465 5.76 -12.39 21.72
N GLU A 466 6.26 -12.87 22.86
CA GLU A 466 6.95 -14.17 22.94
C GLU A 466 6.19 -15.10 23.86
N LYS A 467 5.94 -16.33 23.40
CA LYS A 467 5.27 -17.37 24.19
C LYS A 467 6.28 -18.02 25.11
N THR A 468 6.11 -17.84 26.42
CA THR A 468 6.96 -18.46 27.42
C THR A 468 6.46 -19.88 27.74
N GLY A 469 7.37 -20.85 27.96
CA GLY A 469 7.01 -22.20 28.37
C GLY A 469 6.59 -22.33 29.87
N LYS A 470 6.47 -21.22 30.59
CA LYS A 470 6.09 -21.23 32.00
C LYS A 470 4.60 -21.03 32.17
N LYS A 471 3.94 -21.97 32.88
CA LYS A 471 2.62 -21.72 33.47
C LYS A 471 2.73 -20.51 34.41
N PRO A 472 1.74 -19.59 34.37
CA PRO A 472 1.75 -18.45 35.27
C PRO A 472 1.82 -18.91 36.70
N GLN A 473 2.75 -18.38 37.49
CA GLN A 473 2.63 -18.45 38.94
C GLN A 473 1.46 -17.54 39.32
N PRO A 474 0.50 -18.02 40.12
CA PRO A 474 -0.54 -17.16 40.66
C PRO A 474 0.16 -16.00 41.41
N ARG A 475 -0.19 -14.78 41.05
CA ARG A 475 0.21 -13.61 41.85
C ARG A 475 -0.45 -13.77 43.20
N GLY A 476 0.37 -14.05 44.24
CA GLY A 476 -0.05 -14.05 45.62
C GLY A 476 -0.51 -12.67 46.09
#